data_7f434a4b3cad1534bfc61fff23f8c1f0
#
_entry.id   7f434a4b3cad1534bfc61fff23f8c1f0
#
_cell.length_a   1.000
_cell.length_b   1.000
_cell.length_c   1.000
_cell.angle_alpha   90.00
_cell.angle_beta   90.00
_cell.angle_gamma   90.00
#
_symmetry.space_group_name_H-M   'P 1'
#
loop_
_entity.id
_entity.type
_entity.pdbx_description
1 polymer ?
#
loop_
_entity_poly.entity_id
_entity_poly.type
_entity_poly.pdbx_seq_one_letter_code
_entity_poly.pdbx_strand_id
1 'polypeptide(L)'
;LSKALRIEGARHGVRVSSLCPGAIRTPILTGGEYGRHAGPKPSEAKMLELWEKLRPMDPAVFAREVLKDVAKNEPYIIVPRWWKAAWLLERVSPRLSLAIWSRIYDHSVDQLALDEEAPSAEPQDATARA
;
A
#
# COMPACT_ATOMS: atom_id res chain seq x y z
N LEU A 1 -0.42 -0.48 -21.66
CA LEU A 1 0.93 -0.19 -22.18
C LEU A 1 1.86 -1.39 -22.06
N SER A 2 2.17 -1.93 -20.86
CA SER A 2 3.13 -3.03 -20.66
C SER A 2 2.81 -4.30 -21.48
N LYS A 3 1.52 -4.64 -21.61
CA LYS A 3 1.10 -5.79 -22.42
C LYS A 3 1.41 -5.60 -23.90
N ALA A 4 1.16 -4.42 -24.45
CA ALA A 4 1.48 -4.10 -25.84
C ALA A 4 3.00 -4.16 -26.07
N LEU A 5 3.77 -3.49 -25.21
CA LEU A 5 5.23 -3.53 -25.27
C LEU A 5 5.81 -4.94 -25.17
N ARG A 6 5.20 -5.83 -24.36
CA ARG A 6 5.64 -7.22 -24.26
C ARG A 6 5.44 -7.98 -25.58
N ILE A 7 4.32 -7.74 -26.27
CA ILE A 7 4.01 -8.38 -27.55
C ILE A 7 4.95 -7.87 -28.64
N GLU A 8 5.14 -6.55 -28.74
CA GLU A 8 6.02 -5.92 -29.71
C GLU A 8 7.48 -6.27 -29.47
N GLY A 9 7.92 -6.15 -28.21
CA GLY A 9 9.30 -6.41 -27.80
C GLY A 9 9.76 -7.84 -27.99
N ALA A 10 8.84 -8.80 -27.94
CA ALA A 10 9.15 -10.23 -28.12
C ALA A 10 9.85 -10.52 -29.46
N ARG A 11 9.49 -9.79 -30.51
CA ARG A 11 10.11 -9.92 -31.85
C ARG A 11 11.57 -9.44 -31.87
N HIS A 12 11.93 -8.63 -30.90
CA HIS A 12 13.28 -8.05 -30.74
C HIS A 12 14.06 -8.66 -29.58
N GLY A 13 13.58 -9.79 -29.03
CA GLY A 13 14.20 -10.44 -27.87
C GLY A 13 14.03 -9.65 -26.54
N VAL A 14 13.21 -8.60 -26.54
CA VAL A 14 12.95 -7.78 -25.35
C VAL A 14 11.86 -8.42 -24.50
N ARG A 15 12.15 -8.57 -23.21
CA ARG A 15 11.22 -9.09 -22.21
C ARG A 15 10.63 -7.94 -21.38
N VAL A 16 9.32 -7.89 -21.27
CA VAL A 16 8.62 -6.83 -20.51
C VAL A 16 7.78 -7.47 -19.43
N SER A 17 7.93 -7.03 -18.19
CA SER A 17 7.13 -7.43 -17.05
C SER A 17 6.43 -6.21 -16.44
N SER A 18 5.20 -6.40 -15.99
CA SER A 18 4.47 -5.39 -15.25
C SER A 18 4.60 -5.69 -13.74
N LEU A 19 5.26 -4.80 -13.01
CA LEU A 19 5.42 -4.93 -11.57
C LEU A 19 4.23 -4.24 -10.86
N CYS A 20 3.51 -5.02 -10.06
CA CYS A 20 2.36 -4.59 -9.27
C CYS A 20 2.67 -4.84 -7.78
N PRO A 21 3.32 -3.89 -7.09
CA PRO A 21 3.63 -4.05 -5.68
C PRO A 21 2.37 -3.99 -4.83
N GLY A 22 2.29 -4.83 -3.79
CA GLY A 22 1.37 -4.65 -2.69
C GLY A 22 1.92 -3.63 -1.67
N ALA A 23 1.57 -3.79 -0.40
CA ALA A 23 2.12 -2.95 0.66
C ALA A 23 3.60 -3.28 0.91
N ILE A 24 4.46 -2.28 0.77
CA ILE A 24 5.91 -2.38 1.01
C ILE A 24 6.28 -1.35 2.07
N ARG A 25 7.08 -1.76 3.05
CA ARG A 25 7.49 -0.92 4.17
C ARG A 25 8.48 0.15 3.72
N THR A 26 7.95 1.27 3.28
CA THR A 26 8.72 2.43 2.80
C THR A 26 8.16 3.72 3.42
N PRO A 27 8.89 4.83 3.42
CA PRO A 27 8.42 6.11 3.96
C PRO A 27 7.09 6.61 3.35
N ILE A 28 6.71 6.12 2.18
CA ILE A 28 5.44 6.48 1.53
C ILE A 28 4.21 6.06 2.38
N LEU A 29 4.35 5.05 3.24
CA LEU A 29 3.26 4.59 4.12
C LEU A 29 2.86 5.65 5.16
N THR A 30 3.76 6.57 5.49
CA THR A 30 3.51 7.70 6.41
C THR A 30 3.36 9.03 5.68
N GLY A 31 3.14 8.98 4.36
CA GLY A 31 3.02 10.16 3.49
C GLY A 31 4.34 10.60 2.86
N GLY A 32 5.48 10.19 3.40
CA GLY A 32 6.82 10.55 2.88
C GLY A 32 7.00 12.06 2.72
N GLU A 33 7.97 12.45 1.90
CA GLU A 33 8.25 13.85 1.57
C GLU A 33 7.21 14.46 0.62
N TYR A 34 6.54 13.62 -0.18
CA TYR A 34 5.63 14.06 -1.25
C TYR A 34 4.16 13.80 -0.96
N GLY A 35 3.83 13.23 0.22
CA GLY A 35 2.45 12.95 0.62
C GLY A 35 1.66 14.23 0.83
N ARG A 36 0.61 14.46 0.04
CA ARG A 36 -0.34 15.55 0.24
C ARG A 36 -1.61 15.00 0.87
N HIS A 37 -1.98 15.53 2.04
CA HIS A 37 -3.26 15.25 2.67
C HIS A 37 -4.22 16.40 2.43
N ALA A 38 -5.44 16.08 2.04
CA ALA A 38 -6.52 17.07 1.83
C ALA A 38 -7.24 17.48 3.13
N GLY A 39 -6.64 17.17 4.28
CA GLY A 39 -7.19 17.45 5.61
C GLY A 39 -6.13 17.39 6.69
N PRO A 40 -6.51 17.38 7.98
CA PRO A 40 -5.57 17.20 9.07
C PRO A 40 -4.79 15.90 8.86
N LYS A 41 -3.46 15.98 9.03
CA LYS A 41 -2.57 14.83 8.82
C LYS A 41 -2.69 13.89 10.04
N PRO A 42 -3.11 12.62 9.84
CA PRO A 42 -3.09 11.64 10.92
C PRO A 42 -1.68 11.46 11.48
N SER A 43 -1.56 11.08 12.76
CA SER A 43 -0.25 10.79 13.33
C SER A 43 0.44 9.65 12.59
N GLU A 44 1.77 9.71 12.48
CA GLU A 44 2.55 8.67 11.79
C GLU A 44 2.32 7.28 12.42
N ALA A 45 2.17 7.23 13.74
CA ALA A 45 1.90 5.99 14.46
C ALA A 45 0.57 5.33 14.01
N LYS A 46 -0.48 6.12 13.85
CA LYS A 46 -1.79 5.63 13.39
C LYS A 46 -1.75 5.18 11.93
N MET A 47 -1.08 5.95 11.09
CA MET A 47 -0.86 5.57 9.69
C MET A 47 -0.15 4.22 9.60
N LEU A 48 0.91 4.03 10.39
CA LEU A 48 1.63 2.75 10.44
C LEU A 48 0.75 1.61 10.94
N GLU A 49 -0.04 1.81 11.98
CA GLU A 49 -0.96 0.79 12.51
C GLU A 49 -1.96 0.31 11.43
N LEU A 50 -2.53 1.23 10.67
CA LEU A 50 -3.42 0.88 9.56
C LEU A 50 -2.69 0.07 8.48
N TRP A 51 -1.48 0.48 8.11
CA TRP A 51 -0.70 -0.23 7.11
C TRP A 51 -0.20 -1.59 7.59
N GLU A 52 0.09 -1.77 8.89
CA GLU A 52 0.48 -3.07 9.45
C GLU A 52 -0.61 -4.14 9.27
N LYS A 53 -1.89 -3.75 9.24
CA LYS A 53 -3.01 -4.67 8.92
C LYS A 53 -2.85 -5.30 7.52
N LEU A 54 -2.20 -4.60 6.59
CA LEU A 54 -1.92 -5.09 5.25
C LEU A 54 -0.60 -5.88 5.14
N ARG A 55 0.07 -6.14 6.27
CA ARG A 55 1.33 -6.91 6.36
C ARG A 55 2.37 -6.42 5.35
N PRO A 56 2.85 -5.17 5.47
CA PRO A 56 3.81 -4.61 4.53
C PRO A 56 5.11 -5.41 4.54
N MET A 57 5.60 -5.74 3.35
CA MET A 57 6.80 -6.52 3.14
C MET A 57 8.05 -5.65 3.29
N ASP A 58 9.13 -6.23 3.82
CA ASP A 58 10.44 -5.59 3.83
C ASP A 58 10.95 -5.32 2.40
N PRO A 59 11.49 -4.12 2.11
CA PRO A 59 11.94 -3.75 0.76
C PRO A 59 13.01 -4.66 0.18
N ALA A 60 13.95 -5.16 1.00
CA ALA A 60 15.01 -6.03 0.51
C ALA A 60 14.49 -7.44 0.18
N VAL A 61 13.51 -7.92 0.95
CA VAL A 61 12.82 -9.19 0.65
C VAL A 61 12.00 -9.02 -0.63
N PHE A 62 11.26 -7.91 -0.75
CA PHE A 62 10.50 -7.58 -1.95
C PHE A 62 11.39 -7.57 -3.20
N ALA A 63 12.52 -6.87 -3.17
CA ALA A 63 13.44 -6.79 -4.30
C ALA A 63 13.93 -8.17 -4.74
N ARG A 64 14.30 -9.04 -3.79
CA ARG A 64 14.73 -10.42 -4.10
C ARG A 64 13.65 -11.25 -4.76
N GLU A 65 12.40 -11.15 -4.30
CA GLU A 65 11.28 -11.88 -4.90
C GLU A 65 10.97 -11.36 -6.31
N VAL A 66 10.98 -10.05 -6.50
CA VAL A 66 10.78 -9.42 -7.81
C VAL A 66 11.85 -9.90 -8.81
N LEU A 67 13.11 -9.87 -8.44
CA LEU A 67 14.21 -10.31 -9.33
C LEU A 67 14.08 -11.78 -9.74
N LYS A 68 13.62 -12.65 -8.84
CA LYS A 68 13.34 -14.06 -9.19
C LYS A 68 12.25 -14.19 -10.26
N ASP A 69 11.18 -13.39 -10.14
CA ASP A 69 10.07 -13.45 -11.09
C ASP A 69 10.44 -12.76 -12.43
N VAL A 70 11.26 -11.70 -12.39
CA VAL A 70 11.86 -11.12 -13.61
C VAL A 70 12.72 -12.14 -14.35
N ALA A 71 13.57 -12.88 -13.63
CA ALA A 71 14.44 -13.92 -14.23
C ALA A 71 13.60 -15.02 -14.92
N LYS A 72 12.42 -15.33 -14.39
CA LYS A 72 11.47 -16.27 -15.00
C LYS A 72 10.66 -15.67 -16.16
N ASN A 73 10.87 -14.40 -16.48
CA ASN A 73 10.12 -13.69 -17.51
C ASN A 73 8.59 -13.65 -17.24
N GLU A 74 8.19 -13.56 -15.96
CA GLU A 74 6.77 -13.45 -15.60
C GLU A 74 6.17 -12.17 -16.18
N PRO A 75 4.99 -12.24 -16.84
CA PRO A 75 4.35 -11.05 -17.43
C PRO A 75 3.79 -10.08 -16.39
N TYR A 76 3.30 -10.62 -15.27
CA TYR A 76 2.75 -9.87 -14.15
C TYR A 76 3.39 -10.33 -12.86
N ILE A 77 4.16 -9.44 -12.24
CA ILE A 77 4.87 -9.69 -10.99
C ILE A 77 4.07 -9.03 -9.87
N ILE A 78 3.41 -9.83 -9.04
CA ILE A 78 2.60 -9.38 -7.92
C ILE A 78 3.24 -9.89 -6.63
N VAL A 79 3.81 -8.98 -5.86
CA VAL A 79 4.54 -9.28 -4.63
C VAL A 79 4.10 -8.28 -3.53
N PRO A 80 3.77 -8.75 -2.34
CA PRO A 80 3.68 -10.13 -1.84
C PRO A 80 2.64 -10.99 -2.56
N ARG A 81 2.89 -12.29 -2.62
CA ARG A 81 2.07 -13.22 -3.45
C ARG A 81 0.61 -13.32 -3.04
N TRP A 82 0.27 -13.05 -1.79
CA TRP A 82 -1.11 -13.07 -1.33
C TRP A 82 -1.98 -11.98 -1.97
N TRP A 83 -1.39 -10.87 -2.44
CA TRP A 83 -2.08 -9.86 -3.22
C TRP A 83 -2.60 -10.36 -4.57
N LYS A 84 -2.12 -11.53 -5.04
CA LYS A 84 -2.68 -12.16 -6.24
C LYS A 84 -4.17 -12.47 -6.10
N ALA A 85 -4.64 -12.77 -4.89
CA ALA A 85 -6.06 -13.00 -4.63
C ALA A 85 -6.90 -11.74 -4.89
N ALA A 86 -6.46 -10.59 -4.38
CA ALA A 86 -7.12 -9.30 -4.63
C ALA A 86 -7.08 -8.93 -6.13
N TRP A 87 -5.94 -9.16 -6.77
CA TRP A 87 -5.77 -8.92 -8.20
C TRP A 87 -6.66 -9.83 -9.07
N LEU A 88 -6.84 -11.10 -8.69
CA LEU A 88 -7.76 -12.01 -9.36
C LEU A 88 -9.21 -11.58 -9.14
N LEU A 89 -9.57 -11.21 -7.92
CA LEU A 89 -10.91 -10.72 -7.59
C LEU A 89 -11.29 -9.52 -8.46
N GLU A 90 -10.39 -8.57 -8.62
CA GLU A 90 -10.57 -7.40 -9.49
C GLU A 90 -10.85 -7.79 -10.94
N ARG A 91 -10.21 -8.85 -11.44
CA ARG A 91 -10.39 -9.32 -12.82
C ARG A 91 -11.67 -10.14 -13.04
N VAL A 92 -12.07 -10.90 -12.03
CA VAL A 92 -13.26 -11.77 -12.11
C VAL A 92 -14.53 -10.97 -11.84
N SER A 93 -14.50 -10.09 -10.86
CA SER A 93 -15.64 -9.27 -10.46
C SER A 93 -15.22 -7.88 -9.97
N PRO A 94 -15.01 -6.91 -10.85
CA PRO A 94 -14.65 -5.54 -10.48
C PRO A 94 -15.66 -4.91 -9.51
N ARG A 95 -16.96 -5.21 -9.68
CA ARG A 95 -18.02 -4.69 -8.82
C ARG A 95 -17.90 -5.20 -7.38
N LEU A 96 -17.60 -6.49 -7.21
CA LEU A 96 -17.41 -7.09 -5.88
C LEU A 96 -16.13 -6.57 -5.23
N SER A 97 -15.06 -6.48 -6.00
CA SER A 97 -13.79 -5.90 -5.56
C SER A 97 -14.00 -4.47 -5.05
N LEU A 98 -14.67 -3.63 -5.85
CA LEU A 98 -14.97 -2.25 -5.46
C LEU A 98 -15.81 -2.17 -4.19
N ALA A 99 -16.84 -3.00 -4.04
CA ALA A 99 -17.68 -3.04 -2.85
C ALA A 99 -16.89 -3.42 -1.58
N ILE A 100 -15.96 -4.37 -1.70
CA ILE A 100 -15.08 -4.77 -0.59
C ILE A 100 -14.14 -3.63 -0.22
N TRP A 101 -13.46 -3.03 -1.21
CA TRP A 101 -12.51 -1.94 -0.96
C TRP A 101 -13.18 -0.69 -0.42
N SER A 102 -14.40 -0.35 -0.87
CA SER A 102 -15.17 0.76 -0.31
C SER A 102 -15.43 0.55 1.18
N ARG A 103 -15.90 -0.64 1.57
CA ARG A 103 -16.14 -0.94 2.99
C ARG A 103 -14.88 -0.88 3.85
N ILE A 104 -13.75 -1.38 3.32
CA ILE A 104 -12.47 -1.29 4.02
C ILE A 104 -12.04 0.17 4.18
N TYR A 105 -12.23 0.97 3.14
CA TYR A 105 -11.91 2.39 3.15
C TYR A 105 -12.77 3.14 4.17
N ASP A 106 -14.10 2.98 4.12
CA ASP A 106 -15.04 3.64 5.03
C ASP A 106 -14.71 3.32 6.48
N HIS A 107 -14.49 2.03 6.79
CA HIS A 107 -14.08 1.62 8.14
C HIS A 107 -12.74 2.23 8.58
N SER A 108 -11.79 2.38 7.67
CA SER A 108 -10.48 2.98 7.97
C SER A 108 -10.60 4.49 8.23
N VAL A 109 -11.45 5.18 7.46
CA VAL A 109 -11.74 6.62 7.66
C VAL A 109 -12.45 6.86 8.99
N ASP A 110 -13.44 6.03 9.32
CA ASP A 110 -14.16 6.11 10.60
C ASP A 110 -13.21 5.95 11.79
N GLN A 111 -12.29 4.98 11.72
CA GLN A 111 -11.26 4.77 12.75
C GLN A 111 -10.34 6.00 12.92
N LEU A 112 -9.98 6.65 11.83
CA LEU A 112 -9.15 7.86 11.86
C LEU A 112 -9.92 9.06 12.44
N ALA A 113 -11.21 9.22 12.11
CA ALA A 113 -12.05 10.31 12.56
C ALA A 113 -12.39 10.22 14.07
N LEU A 114 -12.73 9.02 14.55
CA LEU A 114 -13.03 8.78 15.97
C LEU A 114 -11.87 9.13 16.89
N ASP A 115 -10.65 8.99 16.40
CA ASP A 115 -9.44 9.29 17.16
C ASP A 115 -9.08 10.78 17.17
N GLU A 116 -9.59 11.56 16.20
CA GLU A 116 -9.39 13.01 16.17
C GLU A 116 -10.27 13.73 17.20
N GLU A 117 -11.42 13.15 17.55
CA GLU A 117 -12.32 13.64 18.60
C GLU A 117 -11.88 13.29 20.03
N ALA A 118 -10.92 12.38 20.20
CA ALA A 118 -10.36 12.07 21.52
C ALA A 118 -9.49 13.25 21.99
N PRO A 119 -9.88 13.97 23.06
CA PRO A 119 -9.08 15.10 23.53
C PRO A 119 -7.68 14.63 23.90
N SER A 120 -6.66 15.20 23.25
CA SER A 120 -5.29 15.08 23.69
C SER A 120 -5.22 15.53 25.15
N ALA A 121 -5.08 14.58 26.07
CA ALA A 121 -4.76 14.88 27.45
C ALA A 121 -3.35 15.50 27.45
N GLU A 122 -3.29 16.81 27.33
CA GLU A 122 -2.10 17.59 27.61
C GLU A 122 -1.68 17.27 29.04
N PRO A 123 -0.43 16.85 29.27
CA PRO A 123 0.09 16.81 30.64
C PRO A 123 0.13 18.26 31.14
N GLN A 124 -0.78 18.58 32.05
CA GLN A 124 -0.75 19.84 32.77
C GLN A 124 0.61 19.94 33.48
N ASP A 125 1.38 20.89 32.99
CA ASP A 125 2.67 21.28 33.49
C ASP A 125 2.57 21.61 34.99
N ALA A 126 3.11 20.73 35.80
CA ALA A 126 3.25 20.90 37.23
C ALA A 126 4.56 21.66 37.51
N THR A 127 4.66 22.90 37.02
CA THR A 127 5.74 23.83 37.44
C THR A 127 5.20 25.22 37.73
N ALA A 128 4.50 25.32 38.86
CA ALA A 128 4.34 26.59 39.52
C ALA A 128 4.29 26.34 41.01
N ARG A 129 5.46 26.22 41.63
CA ARG A 129 5.72 26.59 43.05
C ARG A 129 7.18 26.32 43.42
N ALA A 130 8.00 27.34 43.37
CA ALA A 130 8.91 27.74 44.46
C ALA A 130 9.64 29.02 44.04
#